data_0360a4cc4d6f7bd890519e49088d8823
#
_entry.id   0360a4cc4d6f7bd890519e49088d8823
#
_cell.length_a   1.000
_cell.length_b   1.000
_cell.length_c   1.000
_cell.angle_alpha   90.00
_cell.angle_beta   90.00
_cell.angle_gamma   90.00
#
_symmetry.space_group_name_H-M   'P 1'
#
loop_
_entity.id
_entity.type
_entity.pdbx_description
1 polymer ?
#
loop_
_entity_poly.entity_id
_entity_poly.type
_entity_poly.pdbx_seq_one_letter_code
_entity_poly.pdbx_strand_id
1 'polypeptide(L)'
;QGMKIAKDAITYCTSGLVDRNKGATLSYLHKAIKSINQLRMIEDSLVIYRLSRAPERRIFYIDVGNLPKIKAEQYLRDVMMRYRNKLVYDANTGEIRDDKKYMAMLEDFWLPRREGGRGTEISTLPGGQNLGEITDIEYFKKKLYRSLNVPTSRMDGEGGFNLGRSSEILRDEVKFSKFVGRLRKRFSRMFNDMLR
;
A
#
# COMPACT_ATOMS: atom_id res chain seq x y z
N GLN A 1 -30.09 -18.23 -25.80
CA GLN A 1 -30.01 -19.63 -26.31
C GLN A 1 -28.58 -20.09 -26.13
N GLY A 2 -28.34 -21.09 -25.24
CA GLY A 2 -27.01 -21.67 -25.03
C GLY A 2 -26.67 -22.68 -26.10
N MET A 3 -25.45 -22.66 -26.60
CA MET A 3 -24.92 -23.64 -27.53
C MET A 3 -24.75 -24.99 -26.81
N LYS A 4 -25.34 -26.06 -27.34
CA LYS A 4 -25.15 -27.42 -26.83
C LYS A 4 -23.78 -27.95 -27.30
N ILE A 5 -22.90 -28.21 -26.38
CA ILE A 5 -21.55 -28.73 -26.63
C ILE A 5 -21.52 -30.17 -26.11
N ALA A 6 -20.93 -31.10 -26.87
CA ALA A 6 -20.76 -32.49 -26.46
C ALA A 6 -19.81 -32.57 -25.27
N LYS A 7 -20.04 -33.52 -24.35
CA LYS A 7 -19.19 -33.69 -23.15
C LYS A 7 -17.72 -33.91 -23.50
N ASP A 8 -17.46 -34.60 -24.57
CA ASP A 8 -16.11 -34.97 -25.01
C ASP A 8 -15.36 -33.85 -25.75
N ALA A 9 -16.08 -32.74 -26.06
CA ALA A 9 -15.47 -31.58 -26.71
C ALA A 9 -14.78 -30.60 -25.77
N ILE A 10 -14.95 -30.75 -24.45
CA ILE A 10 -14.37 -29.84 -23.43
C ILE A 10 -13.68 -30.64 -22.34
N THR A 11 -12.38 -30.41 -22.21
CA THR A 11 -11.60 -30.89 -21.07
C THR A 11 -11.50 -29.78 -20.02
N TYR A 12 -11.91 -30.07 -18.80
CA TYR A 12 -11.97 -29.09 -17.72
C TYR A 12 -11.15 -29.55 -16.50
N CYS A 13 -10.15 -28.74 -16.14
CA CYS A 13 -9.32 -28.96 -14.96
C CYS A 13 -9.50 -27.84 -13.93
N THR A 14 -9.87 -28.19 -12.72
CA THR A 14 -10.05 -27.25 -11.62
C THR A 14 -8.83 -27.19 -10.71
N SER A 15 -8.68 -26.09 -9.95
CA SER A 15 -7.69 -25.95 -8.88
C SER A 15 -7.84 -27.01 -7.79
N GLY A 16 -9.04 -27.60 -7.65
CA GLY A 16 -9.47 -28.50 -6.59
C GLY A 16 -9.68 -27.85 -5.22
N LEU A 17 -9.67 -26.53 -5.18
CA LEU A 17 -10.16 -25.77 -4.04
C LEU A 17 -11.63 -25.44 -4.29
N VAL A 18 -12.50 -25.82 -3.36
CA VAL A 18 -13.95 -25.59 -3.47
C VAL A 18 -14.40 -24.85 -2.22
N ASP A 19 -15.19 -23.82 -2.40
CA ASP A 19 -15.91 -23.18 -1.31
C ASP A 19 -17.01 -24.13 -0.81
N ARG A 20 -16.95 -24.51 0.47
CA ARG A 20 -17.92 -25.44 1.07
C ARG A 20 -19.34 -24.91 1.09
N ASN A 21 -19.51 -23.58 1.16
CA ASN A 21 -20.83 -22.96 1.28
C ASN A 21 -21.49 -22.74 -0.09
N LYS A 22 -20.70 -22.39 -1.09
CA LYS A 22 -21.20 -22.01 -2.43
C LYS A 22 -20.97 -23.08 -3.49
N GLY A 23 -20.18 -24.12 -3.20
CA GLY A 23 -19.79 -25.13 -4.20
C GLY A 23 -18.91 -24.58 -5.34
N ALA A 24 -18.50 -23.30 -5.25
CA ALA A 24 -17.73 -22.65 -6.29
C ALA A 24 -16.25 -23.03 -6.23
N THR A 25 -15.64 -23.19 -7.41
CA THR A 25 -14.20 -23.45 -7.52
C THR A 25 -13.43 -22.18 -7.20
N LEU A 26 -12.48 -22.26 -6.26
CA LEU A 26 -11.65 -21.15 -5.84
C LEU A 26 -10.26 -21.22 -6.49
N SER A 27 -9.69 -20.05 -6.80
CA SER A 27 -8.29 -19.94 -7.19
C SER A 27 -7.36 -20.11 -5.98
N TYR A 28 -6.12 -20.58 -6.21
CA TYR A 28 -5.07 -20.56 -5.17
C TYR A 28 -4.75 -19.14 -4.70
N LEU A 29 -4.96 -18.14 -5.53
CA LEU A 29 -4.80 -16.73 -5.18
C LEU A 29 -5.86 -16.24 -4.17
N HIS A 30 -6.98 -16.94 -4.03
CA HIS A 30 -8.03 -16.54 -3.08
C HIS A 30 -7.51 -16.38 -1.64
N LYS A 31 -6.59 -17.24 -1.22
CA LYS A 31 -5.96 -17.16 0.11
C LYS A 31 -5.09 -15.91 0.30
N ALA A 32 -4.58 -15.36 -0.79
CA ALA A 32 -3.68 -14.22 -0.78
C ALA A 32 -4.41 -12.86 -0.84
N ILE A 33 -5.68 -12.83 -1.26
CA ILE A 33 -6.44 -11.58 -1.49
C ILE A 33 -6.38 -10.66 -0.26
N LYS A 34 -6.64 -11.20 0.93
CA LYS A 34 -6.60 -10.41 2.16
C LYS A 34 -5.21 -9.83 2.43
N SER A 35 -4.16 -10.64 2.24
CA SER A 35 -2.78 -10.21 2.50
C SER A 35 -2.30 -9.18 1.49
N ILE A 36 -2.68 -9.32 0.21
CA ILE A 36 -2.38 -8.33 -0.84
C ILE A 36 -3.04 -6.99 -0.54
N ASN A 37 -4.34 -7.01 -0.20
CA ASN A 37 -5.05 -5.77 0.10
C ASN A 37 -4.49 -5.06 1.34
N GLN A 38 -4.10 -5.83 2.37
CA GLN A 38 -3.46 -5.28 3.56
C GLN A 38 -2.09 -4.69 3.25
N LEU A 39 -1.26 -5.38 2.46
CA LEU A 39 0.06 -4.89 2.05
C LEU A 39 -0.07 -3.60 1.25
N ARG A 40 -0.93 -3.57 0.24
CA ARG A 40 -1.17 -2.37 -0.57
C ARG A 40 -1.63 -1.19 0.29
N MET A 41 -2.58 -1.41 1.20
CA MET A 41 -3.06 -0.36 2.10
C MET A 41 -1.94 0.22 2.98
N ILE A 42 -1.03 -0.62 3.48
CA ILE A 42 0.09 -0.17 4.30
C ILE A 42 1.13 0.56 3.47
N GLU A 43 1.44 0.08 2.26
CA GLU A 43 2.36 0.76 1.34
C GLU A 43 1.83 2.16 0.99
N ASP A 44 0.56 2.28 0.60
CA ASP A 44 -0.07 3.57 0.31
C ASP A 44 -0.08 4.49 1.55
N SER A 45 -0.42 3.95 2.72
CA SER A 45 -0.43 4.70 3.99
C SER A 45 0.96 5.18 4.38
N LEU A 46 2.00 4.38 4.13
CA LEU A 46 3.39 4.77 4.40
C LEU A 46 3.82 5.93 3.51
N VAL A 47 3.49 5.88 2.23
CA VAL A 47 3.79 6.97 1.28
C VAL A 47 3.08 8.25 1.72
N ILE A 48 1.79 8.18 2.02
CA ILE A 48 1.01 9.32 2.50
C ILE A 48 1.60 9.87 3.80
N TYR A 49 1.93 8.97 4.76
CA TYR A 49 2.53 9.37 6.03
C TYR A 49 3.87 10.09 5.82
N ARG A 50 4.75 9.56 4.98
CA ARG A 50 6.05 10.17 4.67
C ARG A 50 5.87 11.53 4.00
N LEU A 51 5.01 11.63 3.01
CA LEU A 51 4.73 12.89 2.32
C LEU A 51 4.10 13.94 3.25
N SER A 52 3.20 13.52 4.15
CA SER A 52 2.52 14.46 5.05
C SER A 52 3.31 14.82 6.30
N ARG A 53 4.21 13.95 6.76
CA ARG A 53 4.93 14.10 8.04
C ARG A 53 6.42 14.37 7.89
N ALA A 54 7.05 13.96 6.77
CA ALA A 54 8.48 14.18 6.56
C ALA A 54 8.85 15.67 6.49
N PRO A 55 8.09 16.53 5.76
CA PRO A 55 8.41 17.93 5.77
C PRO A 55 7.98 18.57 7.09
N GLU A 56 8.84 19.44 7.59
CA GLU A 56 8.50 20.32 8.69
C GLU A 56 7.32 21.20 8.29
N ARG A 57 6.28 21.25 9.11
CA ARG A 57 5.15 22.15 8.90
C ARG A 57 5.46 23.49 9.52
N ARG A 58 5.15 24.57 8.81
CA ARG A 58 5.35 25.91 9.30
C ARG A 58 4.04 26.47 9.83
N ILE A 59 4.13 27.14 10.96
CA ILE A 59 3.01 27.92 11.53
C ILE A 59 3.36 29.38 11.34
N PHE A 60 2.55 30.07 10.57
CA PHE A 60 2.64 31.51 10.36
C PHE A 60 1.69 32.21 11.32
N TYR A 61 2.23 32.85 12.35
CA TYR A 61 1.44 33.75 13.19
C TYR A 61 1.47 35.13 12.55
N ILE A 62 0.33 35.57 12.01
CA ILE A 62 0.23 36.84 11.33
C ILE A 62 -0.40 37.84 12.28
N ASP A 63 0.34 38.92 12.53
CA ASP A 63 -0.18 40.06 13.31
C ASP A 63 -1.24 40.77 12.51
N VAL A 64 -2.46 40.75 13.01
CA VAL A 64 -3.63 41.46 12.45
C VAL A 64 -3.93 42.74 13.19
N GLY A 65 -3.14 43.09 14.22
CA GLY A 65 -3.33 44.30 15.04
C GLY A 65 -4.76 44.46 15.55
N ASN A 66 -5.25 45.69 15.56
CA ASN A 66 -6.61 46.01 16.01
C ASN A 66 -7.67 45.98 14.91
N LEU A 67 -7.44 45.18 13.83
CA LEU A 67 -8.44 45.07 12.77
C LEU A 67 -9.74 44.42 13.28
N PRO A 68 -10.91 44.86 12.83
CA PRO A 68 -12.17 44.18 13.08
C PRO A 68 -12.08 42.72 12.58
N LYS A 69 -12.77 41.81 13.27
CA LYS A 69 -12.67 40.35 13.01
C LYS A 69 -12.82 40.00 11.53
N ILE A 70 -13.80 40.60 10.86
CA ILE A 70 -14.12 40.36 9.44
C ILE A 70 -12.95 40.79 8.53
N LYS A 71 -12.36 41.95 8.78
CA LYS A 71 -11.21 42.47 8.00
C LYS A 71 -9.93 41.69 8.27
N ALA A 72 -9.72 41.22 9.50
CA ALA A 72 -8.62 40.38 9.88
C ALA A 72 -8.69 39.01 9.17
N GLU A 73 -9.87 38.41 9.08
CA GLU A 73 -10.07 37.15 8.34
C GLU A 73 -9.89 37.33 6.82
N GLN A 74 -10.32 38.45 6.26
CA GLN A 74 -10.09 38.75 4.84
C GLN A 74 -8.61 38.95 4.56
N TYR A 75 -7.91 39.72 5.37
CA TYR A 75 -6.47 39.92 5.24
C TYR A 75 -5.71 38.61 5.32
N LEU A 76 -6.07 37.74 6.26
CA LEU A 76 -5.46 36.41 6.40
C LEU A 76 -5.69 35.55 5.15
N ARG A 77 -6.90 35.53 4.60
CA ARG A 77 -7.22 34.82 3.35
C ARG A 77 -6.41 35.33 2.16
N ASP A 78 -6.26 36.63 2.02
CA ASP A 78 -5.49 37.24 0.94
C ASP A 78 -4.02 36.87 1.04
N VAL A 79 -3.44 36.88 2.24
CA VAL A 79 -2.08 36.45 2.49
C VAL A 79 -1.92 34.95 2.18
N MET A 80 -2.85 34.12 2.66
CA MET A 80 -2.85 32.69 2.35
C MET A 80 -2.88 32.42 0.84
N MET A 81 -3.76 33.12 0.09
CA MET A 81 -3.85 32.90 -1.37
C MET A 81 -2.60 33.29 -2.11
N ARG A 82 -1.86 34.31 -1.64
CA ARG A 82 -0.61 34.76 -2.28
C ARG A 82 0.57 33.82 -2.05
N TYR A 83 0.65 33.18 -0.88
CA TYR A 83 1.82 32.43 -0.45
C TYR A 83 1.59 30.93 -0.30
N ARG A 84 0.42 30.42 -0.66
CA ARG A 84 0.08 29.00 -0.53
C ARG A 84 0.55 28.22 -1.74
N ASN A 85 1.55 27.37 -1.55
CA ASN A 85 1.94 26.33 -2.51
C ASN A 85 1.25 25.02 -2.13
N LYS A 86 0.60 24.37 -3.08
CA LYS A 86 -0.07 23.08 -2.92
C LYS A 86 0.66 22.01 -3.72
N LEU A 87 1.15 20.99 -3.03
CA LEU A 87 1.62 19.76 -3.64
C LEU A 87 0.57 18.67 -3.44
N VAL A 88 0.20 17.97 -4.50
CA VAL A 88 -0.78 16.88 -4.47
C VAL A 88 -0.14 15.60 -4.95
N TYR A 89 -0.33 14.54 -4.20
CA TYR A 89 0.09 13.19 -4.57
C TYR A 89 -1.08 12.43 -5.20
N ASP A 90 -0.88 11.91 -6.41
CA ASP A 90 -1.84 11.03 -7.07
C ASP A 90 -1.49 9.57 -6.76
N ALA A 91 -2.32 8.91 -5.96
CA ALA A 91 -2.11 7.52 -5.53
C ALA A 91 -2.22 6.50 -6.69
N ASN A 92 -2.82 6.87 -7.82
CA ASN A 92 -2.96 5.96 -8.96
C ASN A 92 -1.72 5.98 -9.85
N THR A 93 -1.12 7.16 -10.04
CA THR A 93 0.05 7.35 -10.92
C THR A 93 1.36 7.43 -10.16
N GLY A 94 1.33 7.69 -8.85
CA GLY A 94 2.52 7.93 -8.02
C GLY A 94 3.20 9.29 -8.30
N GLU A 95 2.60 10.15 -9.10
CA GLU A 95 3.15 11.47 -9.42
C GLU A 95 2.78 12.52 -8.38
N ILE A 96 3.69 13.45 -8.16
CA ILE A 96 3.44 14.66 -7.38
C ILE A 96 3.07 15.78 -8.35
N ARG A 97 1.85 16.28 -8.25
CA ARG A 97 1.35 17.39 -9.11
C ARG A 97 1.09 18.63 -8.26
N ASP A 98 1.41 19.77 -8.85
CA ASP A 98 1.04 21.07 -8.29
C ASP A 98 -0.34 21.46 -8.86
N ASP A 99 -1.40 20.97 -8.23
CA ASP A 99 -2.76 21.22 -8.72
C ASP A 99 -3.63 21.91 -7.66
N LYS A 100 -4.26 23.00 -8.08
CA LYS A 100 -5.12 23.83 -7.22
C LYS A 100 -6.44 23.17 -6.81
N LYS A 101 -6.79 22.03 -7.40
CA LYS A 101 -8.10 21.37 -7.22
C LYS A 101 -8.13 20.28 -6.13
N TYR A 102 -6.98 19.77 -5.69
CA TYR A 102 -6.93 18.63 -4.77
C TYR A 102 -6.45 19.04 -3.37
N MET A 103 -6.85 18.27 -2.35
CA MET A 103 -6.45 18.52 -0.96
C MET A 103 -4.93 18.49 -0.81
N ALA A 104 -4.33 19.56 -0.33
CA ALA A 104 -2.90 19.64 -0.11
C ALA A 104 -2.48 18.71 1.03
N MET A 105 -1.50 17.85 0.78
CA MET A 105 -0.89 17.01 1.80
C MET A 105 0.08 17.78 2.71
N LEU A 106 0.50 18.96 2.25
CA LEU A 106 1.39 19.86 2.96
C LEU A 106 0.64 21.15 3.24
N GLU A 107 0.09 21.29 4.43
CA GLU A 107 -0.56 22.53 4.84
C GLU A 107 0.29 23.26 5.88
N ASP A 108 0.67 24.48 5.53
CA ASP A 108 1.18 25.44 6.49
C ASP A 108 0.01 26.00 7.28
N PHE A 109 0.17 26.21 8.57
CA PHE A 109 -0.85 26.78 9.42
C PHE A 109 -0.72 28.29 9.47
N TRP A 110 -1.83 29.01 9.20
CA TRP A 110 -1.91 30.45 9.21
C TRP A 110 -2.83 30.88 10.34
N LEU A 111 -2.27 31.41 11.41
CA LEU A 111 -3.01 31.78 12.61
C LEU A 111 -2.97 33.28 12.81
N PRO A 112 -4.16 33.93 12.98
CA PRO A 112 -4.20 35.34 13.31
C PRO A 112 -3.76 35.56 14.76
N ARG A 113 -2.86 36.51 14.99
CA ARG A 113 -2.43 36.91 16.31
C ARG A 113 -3.00 38.31 16.59
N ARG A 114 -3.65 38.46 17.74
CA ARG A 114 -4.12 39.74 18.28
C ARG A 114 -3.37 40.04 19.55
N GLU A 115 -2.95 41.27 19.70
CA GLU A 115 -2.33 41.84 20.89
C GLU A 115 -1.21 41.10 21.57
N GLY A 116 -0.13 41.81 21.83
CA GLY A 116 0.98 41.33 22.65
C GLY A 116 2.37 41.54 22.08
N GLY A 117 2.52 42.35 21.05
CA GLY A 117 3.81 43.00 20.80
C GLY A 117 4.95 42.19 20.16
N ARG A 118 4.70 41.07 19.52
CA ARG A 118 5.75 40.33 18.83
C ARG A 118 5.55 40.14 17.33
N GLY A 119 4.88 41.00 16.64
CA GLY A 119 4.78 40.96 15.18
C GLY A 119 4.44 39.60 14.58
N THR A 120 4.69 39.45 13.29
CA THR A 120 4.57 38.15 12.56
C THR A 120 5.71 37.24 12.95
N GLU A 121 5.38 36.03 13.40
CA GLU A 121 6.34 34.99 13.82
C GLU A 121 6.12 33.72 13.00
N ILE A 122 7.20 33.05 12.65
CA ILE A 122 7.17 31.76 11.98
C ILE A 122 7.71 30.71 12.95
N SER A 123 6.87 29.73 13.27
CA SER A 123 7.27 28.57 14.08
C SER A 123 7.23 27.31 13.23
N THR A 124 8.18 26.40 13.46
CA THR A 124 8.22 25.11 12.77
C THR A 124 7.72 24.00 13.68
N LEU A 125 6.82 23.17 13.19
CA LEU A 125 6.49 21.91 13.82
C LEU A 125 7.48 20.85 13.33
N PRO A 126 8.17 20.16 14.23
CA PRO A 126 9.14 19.13 13.85
C PRO A 126 8.47 18.06 13.01
N GLY A 127 9.19 17.57 12.00
CA GLY A 127 8.76 16.45 11.16
C GLY A 127 8.56 15.17 11.96
N GLY A 128 7.91 14.18 11.36
CA GLY A 128 7.68 12.88 11.99
C GLY A 128 8.99 12.14 12.24
N GLN A 129 9.08 11.49 13.39
CA GLN A 129 10.17 10.57 13.71
C GLN A 129 9.89 9.18 13.10
N ASN A 130 10.92 8.35 12.95
CA ASN A 130 10.84 6.96 12.45
C ASN A 130 10.32 6.81 11.00
N LEU A 131 10.64 7.77 10.14
CA LEU A 131 10.25 7.70 8.71
C LEU A 131 10.94 6.57 7.93
N GLY A 132 12.01 5.98 8.49
CA GLY A 132 12.78 4.88 7.87
C GLY A 132 12.27 3.48 8.21
N GLU A 133 11.31 3.33 9.11
CA GLU A 133 10.86 2.03 9.59
C GLU A 133 9.93 1.37 8.56
N ILE A 134 10.34 0.18 8.07
CA ILE A 134 9.62 -0.61 7.05
C ILE A 134 9.25 -2.02 7.56
N THR A 135 9.43 -2.26 8.84
CA THR A 135 9.25 -3.59 9.48
C THR A 135 7.85 -4.15 9.26
N ASP A 136 6.84 -3.30 9.30
CA ASP A 136 5.45 -3.70 9.05
C ASP A 136 5.22 -4.16 7.61
N ILE A 137 5.81 -3.47 6.63
CA ILE A 137 5.73 -3.85 5.23
C ILE A 137 6.37 -5.20 5.00
N GLU A 138 7.56 -5.43 5.58
CA GLU A 138 8.25 -6.73 5.48
C GLU A 138 7.43 -7.85 6.12
N TYR A 139 6.79 -7.59 7.25
CA TYR A 139 5.90 -8.57 7.88
C TYR A 139 4.75 -8.96 6.94
N PHE A 140 4.05 -7.99 6.35
CA PHE A 140 2.93 -8.27 5.44
C PHE A 140 3.39 -8.89 4.11
N LYS A 141 4.56 -8.52 3.60
CA LYS A 141 5.21 -9.16 2.45
C LYS A 141 5.47 -10.65 2.75
N LYS A 142 6.10 -10.97 3.88
CA LYS A 142 6.33 -12.36 4.32
C LYS A 142 5.02 -13.13 4.51
N LYS A 143 3.99 -12.50 5.07
CA LYS A 143 2.67 -13.07 5.23
C LYS A 143 2.01 -13.39 3.88
N LEU A 144 2.17 -12.52 2.89
CA LEU A 144 1.69 -12.76 1.52
C LEU A 144 2.36 -14.00 0.92
N TYR A 145 3.68 -14.12 0.97
CA TYR A 145 4.40 -15.28 0.44
C TYR A 145 3.98 -16.58 1.12
N ARG A 146 3.82 -16.57 2.43
CA ARG A 146 3.32 -17.73 3.18
C ARG A 146 1.91 -18.13 2.75
N SER A 147 1.02 -17.17 2.46
CA SER A 147 -0.33 -17.44 1.98
C SER A 147 -0.34 -18.11 0.60
N LEU A 148 0.65 -17.81 -0.24
CA LEU A 148 0.86 -18.39 -1.57
C LEU A 148 1.66 -19.71 -1.54
N ASN A 149 2.10 -20.17 -0.35
CA ASN A 149 3.02 -21.30 -0.17
C ASN A 149 4.39 -21.10 -0.86
N VAL A 150 4.82 -19.86 -1.07
CA VAL A 150 6.14 -19.54 -1.62
C VAL A 150 7.14 -19.40 -0.46
N PRO A 151 8.29 -20.07 -0.50
CA PRO A 151 9.34 -19.90 0.50
C PRO A 151 9.87 -18.47 0.50
N THR A 152 9.92 -17.84 1.67
CA THR A 152 10.46 -16.48 1.82
C THR A 152 11.94 -16.41 1.45
N SER A 153 12.68 -17.49 1.69
CA SER A 153 14.10 -17.62 1.36
C SER A 153 14.43 -17.43 -0.13
N ARG A 154 13.49 -17.68 -1.03
CA ARG A 154 13.66 -17.43 -2.47
C ARG A 154 13.52 -15.97 -2.87
N MET A 155 12.88 -15.19 -2.04
CA MET A 155 12.51 -13.80 -2.36
C MET A 155 13.42 -12.79 -1.64
N ASP A 156 14.03 -13.21 -0.53
CA ASP A 156 15.00 -12.39 0.21
C ASP A 156 16.40 -12.68 -0.41
N GLY A 157 16.72 -12.01 -1.52
CA GLY A 157 18.02 -12.19 -2.23
C GLY A 157 19.24 -11.67 -1.46
N GLU A 158 19.05 -11.05 -0.31
CA GLU A 158 20.12 -10.50 0.53
C GLU A 158 20.65 -11.47 1.62
N GLY A 159 20.10 -12.67 1.69
CA GLY A 159 20.55 -13.67 2.65
C GLY A 159 21.87 -14.31 2.23
N GLY A 160 23.01 -13.71 2.58
CA GLY A 160 24.31 -14.35 2.48
C GLY A 160 24.26 -15.79 3.00
N PHE A 161 25.03 -16.66 2.38
CA PHE A 161 25.10 -18.09 2.64
C PHE A 161 25.42 -18.37 4.13
N ASN A 162 24.37 -18.51 4.93
CA ASN A 162 24.48 -18.80 6.35
C ASN A 162 24.33 -20.31 6.56
N LEU A 163 25.40 -21.00 6.82
CA LEU A 163 25.48 -22.45 7.04
C LEU A 163 24.46 -22.98 8.08
N GLY A 164 24.06 -22.17 9.06
CA GLY A 164 23.04 -22.53 10.05
C GLY A 164 21.58 -22.55 9.55
N ARG A 165 21.27 -21.88 8.44
CA ARG A 165 19.92 -21.84 7.84
C ARG A 165 19.68 -22.90 6.76
N SER A 166 20.68 -23.65 6.37
CA SER A 166 20.58 -24.62 5.26
C SER A 166 19.50 -25.67 5.48
N SER A 167 19.33 -26.18 6.69
CA SER A 167 18.31 -27.19 7.02
C SER A 167 16.88 -26.64 6.97
N GLU A 168 16.68 -25.39 7.34
CA GLU A 168 15.37 -24.73 7.30
C GLU A 168 14.96 -24.37 5.85
N ILE A 169 15.91 -23.90 5.06
CA ILE A 169 15.76 -23.65 3.63
C ILE A 169 15.40 -24.94 2.90
N LEU A 170 16.10 -26.03 3.17
CA LEU A 170 15.82 -27.35 2.58
C LEU A 170 14.40 -27.83 2.94
N ARG A 171 13.95 -27.64 4.18
CA ARG A 171 12.62 -28.06 4.61
C ARG A 171 11.51 -27.28 3.90
N ASP A 172 11.66 -25.97 3.71
CA ASP A 172 10.70 -25.14 3.01
C ASP A 172 10.70 -25.40 1.50
N GLU A 173 11.86 -25.69 0.93
CA GLU A 173 12.01 -26.15 -0.47
C GLU A 173 11.30 -27.50 -0.69
N VAL A 174 11.40 -28.45 0.21
CA VAL A 174 10.69 -29.74 0.12
C VAL A 174 9.17 -29.52 0.20
N LYS A 175 8.68 -28.64 1.06
CA LYS A 175 7.26 -28.29 1.13
C LYS A 175 6.79 -27.66 -0.17
N PHE A 176 7.56 -26.72 -0.72
CA PHE A 176 7.25 -26.08 -1.98
C PHE A 176 7.24 -27.05 -3.14
N SER A 177 8.24 -27.92 -3.24
CA SER A 177 8.32 -28.97 -4.25
C SER A 177 7.10 -29.91 -4.20
N LYS A 178 6.68 -30.34 -3.00
CA LYS A 178 5.45 -31.13 -2.80
C LYS A 178 4.19 -30.37 -3.23
N PHE A 179 4.14 -29.07 -3.00
CA PHE A 179 3.03 -28.23 -3.44
C PHE A 179 2.98 -28.15 -4.96
N VAL A 180 4.10 -27.84 -5.62
CA VAL A 180 4.22 -27.79 -7.07
C VAL A 180 3.91 -29.16 -7.69
N GLY A 181 4.41 -30.26 -7.12
CA GLY A 181 4.11 -31.62 -7.55
C GLY A 181 2.61 -31.93 -7.55
N ARG A 182 1.88 -31.49 -6.52
CA ARG A 182 0.41 -31.62 -6.48
C ARG A 182 -0.29 -30.82 -7.59
N LEU A 183 0.18 -29.61 -7.88
CA LEU A 183 -0.35 -28.79 -8.97
C LEU A 183 -0.10 -29.47 -10.32
N ARG A 184 1.13 -29.92 -10.56
CA ARG A 184 1.51 -30.64 -11.79
C ARG A 184 0.65 -31.90 -12.00
N LYS A 185 0.46 -32.71 -10.95
CA LYS A 185 -0.38 -33.91 -11.00
C LYS A 185 -1.85 -33.60 -11.33
N ARG A 186 -2.37 -32.47 -10.87
CA ARG A 186 -3.73 -32.03 -11.25
C ARG A 186 -3.80 -31.57 -12.68
N PHE A 187 -2.83 -30.75 -13.09
CA PHE A 187 -2.78 -30.25 -14.45
C PHE A 187 -2.57 -31.37 -15.48
N SER A 188 -1.77 -32.40 -15.15
CA SER A 188 -1.57 -33.54 -16.04
C SER A 188 -2.83 -34.35 -16.32
N ARG A 189 -3.84 -34.31 -15.45
CA ARG A 189 -5.15 -34.95 -15.73
C ARG A 189 -5.81 -34.39 -16.97
N MET A 190 -5.67 -33.10 -17.23
CA MET A 190 -6.18 -32.47 -18.44
C MET A 190 -5.67 -33.15 -19.71
N PHE A 191 -4.37 -33.45 -19.77
CA PHE A 191 -3.77 -34.13 -20.91
C PHE A 191 -4.21 -35.60 -21.03
N ASN A 192 -4.38 -36.29 -19.90
CA ASN A 192 -4.89 -37.66 -19.91
C ASN A 192 -6.34 -37.72 -20.43
N ASP A 193 -7.16 -36.73 -20.09
CA ASP A 193 -8.54 -36.67 -20.56
C ASP A 193 -8.63 -36.27 -22.04
N MET A 194 -7.67 -35.48 -22.56
CA MET A 194 -7.55 -35.14 -23.98
C MET A 194 -7.07 -36.29 -24.85
N LEU A 195 -6.30 -37.25 -24.29
CA LEU A 195 -5.74 -38.39 -25.00
C LEU A 195 -6.64 -39.65 -24.99
N ARG A 196 -7.75 -39.59 -24.28
CA ARG A 196 -8.79 -40.61 -24.26
C ARG A 196 -9.82 -40.41 -25.37
#